data_20ed1737a03e2946c09ac24de01865a8
#
_entry.id   20ed1737a03e2946c09ac24de01865a8
#
_cell.length_a   1.000
_cell.length_b   1.000
_cell.length_c   1.000
_cell.angle_alpha   90.00
_cell.angle_beta   90.00
_cell.angle_gamma   90.00
#
_symmetry.space_group_name_H-M   'P 1'
#
loop_
_entity.id
_entity.type
_entity.pdbx_description
1 polymer ?
#
loop_
_entity_poly.entity_id
_entity_poly.type
_entity_poly.pdbx_seq_one_letter_code
_entity_poly.pdbx_strand_id
1 'polypeptide(L)'
;MDILTNTISLLFRPRQKEIARFAQDADAIQHKQLKSLLSTARNTEWGLKYDYKSIQGYADFCERIPLQTYDDIKPYVTRMINGERNILWPSVVRWYAKSSGTTNDKSKFLPVTPEILKGCHYKGGFDTVSIYLQNNPDSHFFASKGLILGGSHSPSPLNRNAHCGDLSAVLLQNLNPLVNLIRVPDKKIILMDEWESKIKAIVESTWKTDVNSLSGVPSWMLVLIKAVLQKTGSEYLTDVWPNMEVFFHGGISFEPYRDQYKALIPSDRMHYMETYNASEGFFGLQNNPEEHSLLLMIDYSVFYEFIPINEVGEEHPTVLPLEAVEVGKNYAMVITTSGGLWRYQIGDTVRFTSLYPHKFVISGRTKNFINAFGEELMVDNADKAISRVCRQTGAKVKEYTAAPLFMLDKAKGRHQWMIEFEKMPPSLDDFASLLDKTLQQLNSDYEAKRYKEISLQPLEIRVAREGTFYEWLRRKGKLGGQHKIPRLSNDRTFIEELGKICDS
;
A
#
# COMPACT_ATOMS: atom_id res chain seq x y z
N MET A 1 -14.91 -5.04 27.33
CA MET A 1 -14.17 -3.75 27.10
C MET A 1 -13.75 -3.16 28.44
N ASP A 2 -12.52 -2.75 28.59
CA ASP A 2 -12.06 -2.06 29.80
C ASP A 2 -12.58 -0.60 29.87
N ILE A 3 -12.54 -0.01 31.07
CA ILE A 3 -13.09 1.34 31.30
C ILE A 3 -12.40 2.39 30.43
N LEU A 4 -11.08 2.27 30.21
CA LEU A 4 -10.29 3.22 29.44
C LEU A 4 -10.68 3.18 27.96
N THR A 5 -10.69 1.98 27.36
CA THR A 5 -11.09 1.79 25.96
C THR A 5 -12.53 2.24 25.73
N ASN A 6 -13.43 1.95 26.69
CA ASN A 6 -14.82 2.38 26.63
C ASN A 6 -14.96 3.92 26.62
N THR A 7 -14.26 4.58 27.53
CA THR A 7 -14.30 6.06 27.64
C THR A 7 -13.74 6.71 26.38
N ILE A 8 -12.62 6.21 25.85
CA ILE A 8 -12.00 6.74 24.64
C ILE A 8 -12.90 6.47 23.42
N SER A 9 -13.55 5.30 23.35
CA SER A 9 -14.44 4.97 22.22
C SER A 9 -15.61 5.95 22.04
N LEU A 10 -16.08 6.56 23.12
CA LEU A 10 -17.12 7.58 23.04
C LEU A 10 -16.67 8.83 22.27
N LEU A 11 -15.37 9.16 22.31
CA LEU A 11 -14.82 10.32 21.60
C LEU A 11 -14.80 10.11 20.08
N PHE A 12 -14.90 8.87 19.60
CA PHE A 12 -14.94 8.56 18.17
C PHE A 12 -16.35 8.68 17.56
N ARG A 13 -17.41 8.62 18.35
CA ARG A 13 -18.80 8.59 17.86
C ARG A 13 -19.18 9.74 16.89
N PRO A 14 -18.78 11.00 17.13
CA PRO A 14 -19.06 12.07 16.17
C PRO A 14 -18.46 11.79 14.80
N ARG A 15 -17.21 11.31 14.78
CA ARG A 15 -16.51 10.99 13.54
C ARG A 15 -17.11 9.78 12.80
N GLN A 16 -17.57 8.77 13.51
CA GLN A 16 -18.27 7.61 12.92
C GLN A 16 -19.56 8.04 12.20
N LYS A 17 -20.30 9.03 12.77
CA LYS A 17 -21.48 9.62 12.12
C LYS A 17 -21.13 10.39 10.84
N GLU A 18 -19.98 11.08 10.81
CA GLU A 18 -19.51 11.76 9.59
C GLU A 18 -19.16 10.75 8.50
N ILE A 19 -18.43 9.66 8.85
CA ILE A 19 -18.08 8.59 7.92
C ILE A 19 -19.34 7.88 7.37
N ALA A 20 -20.36 7.68 8.20
CA ALA A 20 -21.63 7.08 7.76
C ALA A 20 -22.33 7.90 6.63
N ARG A 21 -22.05 9.21 6.53
CA ARG A 21 -22.59 10.07 5.47
C ARG A 21 -21.88 9.90 4.12
N PHE A 22 -20.74 9.20 4.05
CA PHE A 22 -20.04 8.97 2.79
C PHE A 22 -20.88 8.27 1.74
N ALA A 23 -21.85 7.45 2.17
CA ALA A 23 -22.78 6.79 1.26
C ALA A 23 -23.74 7.74 0.54
N GLN A 24 -24.01 8.92 1.12
CA GLN A 24 -25.03 9.85 0.62
C GLN A 24 -24.43 11.14 0.06
N ASP A 25 -23.32 11.61 0.63
CA ASP A 25 -22.77 12.94 0.38
C ASP A 25 -21.41 12.90 -0.34
N ALA A 26 -21.02 11.77 -0.97
CA ALA A 26 -19.68 11.57 -1.53
C ALA A 26 -19.26 12.70 -2.48
N ASP A 27 -20.11 13.04 -3.44
CA ASP A 27 -19.84 14.05 -4.46
C ASP A 27 -19.70 15.45 -3.84
N ALA A 28 -20.62 15.81 -2.97
CA ALA A 28 -20.57 17.10 -2.26
C ALA A 28 -19.30 17.24 -1.40
N ILE A 29 -18.88 16.14 -0.75
CA ILE A 29 -17.64 16.10 0.03
C ILE A 29 -16.44 16.29 -0.89
N GLN A 30 -16.35 15.56 -2.02
CA GLN A 30 -15.24 15.65 -2.95
C GLN A 30 -15.15 17.02 -3.63
N HIS A 31 -16.26 17.61 -4.06
CA HIS A 31 -16.29 18.99 -4.57
C HIS A 31 -15.81 20.00 -3.53
N LYS A 32 -16.20 19.82 -2.26
CA LYS A 32 -15.70 20.65 -1.16
C LYS A 32 -14.21 20.48 -0.94
N GLN A 33 -13.65 19.25 -1.05
CA GLN A 33 -12.21 19.02 -0.97
C GLN A 33 -11.49 19.79 -2.09
N LEU A 34 -11.91 19.63 -3.35
CA LEU A 34 -11.31 20.33 -4.48
C LEU A 34 -11.30 21.84 -4.29
N LYS A 35 -12.46 22.43 -3.94
CA LYS A 35 -12.59 23.88 -3.67
C LYS A 35 -11.65 24.35 -2.57
N SER A 36 -11.53 23.58 -1.49
CA SER A 36 -10.62 23.89 -0.37
C SER A 36 -9.17 23.88 -0.78
N LEU A 37 -8.74 22.85 -1.56
CA LEU A 37 -7.38 22.69 -2.06
C LEU A 37 -7.01 23.88 -2.99
N LEU A 38 -7.85 24.20 -3.97
CA LEU A 38 -7.66 25.31 -4.90
C LEU A 38 -7.58 26.66 -4.16
N SER A 39 -8.51 26.90 -3.23
CA SER A 39 -8.53 28.13 -2.44
C SER A 39 -7.27 28.30 -1.59
N THR A 40 -6.77 27.22 -0.98
CA THR A 40 -5.56 27.26 -0.16
C THR A 40 -4.32 27.55 -1.00
N ALA A 41 -4.19 26.91 -2.16
CA ALA A 41 -3.01 27.03 -3.01
C ALA A 41 -3.06 28.19 -4.02
N ARG A 42 -4.14 28.98 -4.05
CA ARG A 42 -4.38 30.01 -5.09
C ARG A 42 -3.27 31.06 -5.27
N ASN A 43 -2.44 31.27 -4.26
CA ASN A 43 -1.35 32.24 -4.29
C ASN A 43 0.04 31.57 -4.38
N THR A 44 0.12 30.26 -4.52
CA THR A 44 1.38 29.55 -4.81
C THR A 44 1.82 29.82 -6.23
N GLU A 45 3.09 29.57 -6.55
CA GLU A 45 3.58 29.64 -7.93
C GLU A 45 2.73 28.78 -8.87
N TRP A 46 2.42 27.53 -8.43
CA TRP A 46 1.56 26.62 -9.19
C TRP A 46 0.13 27.15 -9.34
N GLY A 47 -0.46 27.69 -8.28
CA GLY A 47 -1.81 28.26 -8.32
C GLY A 47 -1.92 29.52 -9.19
N LEU A 48 -0.86 30.34 -9.26
CA LEU A 48 -0.79 31.49 -10.14
C LEU A 48 -0.59 31.06 -11.62
N LYS A 49 0.27 30.04 -11.84
CA LYS A 49 0.52 29.50 -13.19
C LYS A 49 -0.76 29.02 -13.88
N TYR A 50 -1.66 28.40 -13.12
CA TYR A 50 -2.90 27.82 -13.64
C TYR A 50 -4.15 28.65 -13.27
N ASP A 51 -3.97 29.86 -12.76
CA ASP A 51 -5.02 30.81 -12.37
C ASP A 51 -6.15 30.17 -11.54
N TYR A 52 -5.78 29.59 -10.38
CA TYR A 52 -6.72 28.91 -9.48
C TYR A 52 -7.88 29.79 -9.00
N LYS A 53 -7.71 31.12 -9.05
CA LYS A 53 -8.75 32.06 -8.61
C LYS A 53 -9.97 32.06 -9.52
N SER A 54 -9.80 31.77 -10.80
CA SER A 54 -10.87 31.79 -11.80
C SER A 54 -11.48 30.41 -12.06
N ILE A 55 -10.97 29.32 -11.45
CA ILE A 55 -11.56 27.99 -11.58
C ILE A 55 -12.90 27.95 -10.83
N GLN A 56 -13.98 27.69 -11.56
CA GLN A 56 -15.34 27.65 -11.03
C GLN A 56 -15.78 26.24 -10.62
N GLY A 57 -15.23 25.20 -11.25
CA GLY A 57 -15.63 23.81 -11.00
C GLY A 57 -14.68 22.77 -11.59
N TYR A 58 -15.13 21.53 -11.59
CA TYR A 58 -14.34 20.40 -12.02
C TYR A 58 -13.94 20.48 -13.50
N ALA A 59 -14.82 20.94 -14.39
CA ALA A 59 -14.52 21.06 -15.82
C ALA A 59 -13.35 22.04 -16.06
N ASP A 60 -13.40 23.24 -15.46
CA ASP A 60 -12.30 24.22 -15.58
C ASP A 60 -11.00 23.67 -14.99
N PHE A 61 -11.10 22.90 -13.89
CA PHE A 61 -9.96 22.26 -13.24
C PHE A 61 -9.27 21.27 -14.19
N CYS A 62 -10.04 20.40 -14.85
CA CYS A 62 -9.52 19.42 -15.79
C CYS A 62 -8.93 20.04 -17.06
N GLU A 63 -9.55 21.09 -17.57
CA GLU A 63 -9.08 21.79 -18.77
C GLU A 63 -7.72 22.47 -18.54
N ARG A 64 -7.53 23.07 -17.36
CA ARG A 64 -6.34 23.88 -17.07
C ARG A 64 -5.17 23.12 -16.51
N ILE A 65 -5.41 22.15 -15.62
CA ILE A 65 -4.34 21.46 -14.93
C ILE A 65 -4.11 20.11 -15.62
N PRO A 66 -2.93 19.91 -16.24
CA PRO A 66 -2.60 18.64 -16.87
C PRO A 66 -2.39 17.55 -15.84
N LEU A 67 -2.54 16.29 -16.23
CA LEU A 67 -2.11 15.14 -15.46
C LEU A 67 -0.60 15.23 -15.21
N GLN A 68 -0.17 14.89 -13.99
CA GLN A 68 1.22 14.97 -13.57
C GLN A 68 1.77 13.59 -13.21
N THR A 69 2.99 13.34 -13.64
CA THR A 69 3.85 12.28 -13.14
C THR A 69 4.85 12.84 -12.11
N TYR A 70 5.67 11.98 -11.51
CA TYR A 70 6.71 12.47 -10.62
C TYR A 70 7.77 13.31 -11.35
N ASP A 71 8.09 12.97 -12.60
CA ASP A 71 9.10 13.70 -13.36
C ASP A 71 8.66 15.14 -13.64
N ASP A 72 7.35 15.38 -13.82
CA ASP A 72 6.77 16.71 -14.03
C ASP A 72 6.84 17.59 -12.77
N ILE A 73 6.60 17.01 -11.59
CA ILE A 73 6.62 17.76 -10.32
C ILE A 73 7.99 17.83 -9.67
N LYS A 74 8.93 16.95 -10.04
CA LYS A 74 10.27 16.84 -9.44
C LYS A 74 11.06 18.15 -9.42
N PRO A 75 11.07 18.99 -10.46
CA PRO A 75 11.76 20.27 -10.43
C PRO A 75 11.24 21.18 -9.31
N TYR A 76 9.91 21.23 -9.12
CA TYR A 76 9.26 22.02 -8.08
C TYR A 76 9.57 21.47 -6.68
N VAL A 77 9.46 20.14 -6.51
CA VAL A 77 9.80 19.46 -5.25
C VAL A 77 11.28 19.70 -4.88
N THR A 78 12.20 19.67 -5.84
CA THR A 78 13.61 19.93 -5.60
C THR A 78 13.84 21.36 -5.07
N ARG A 79 13.15 22.35 -5.62
CA ARG A 79 13.18 23.73 -5.13
C ARG A 79 12.63 23.85 -3.71
N MET A 80 11.52 23.13 -3.40
CA MET A 80 10.96 23.07 -2.06
C MET A 80 11.93 22.44 -1.07
N ILE A 81 12.64 21.35 -1.43
CA ILE A 81 13.69 20.74 -0.60
C ILE A 81 14.84 21.75 -0.33
N ASN A 82 15.21 22.56 -1.32
CA ASN A 82 16.22 23.61 -1.18
C ASN A 82 15.76 24.81 -0.32
N GLY A 83 14.49 24.80 0.14
CA GLY A 83 13.95 25.80 1.07
C GLY A 83 13.10 26.88 0.42
N GLU A 84 12.85 26.81 -0.88
CA GLU A 84 11.90 27.72 -1.54
C GLU A 84 10.48 27.45 -1.02
N ARG A 85 9.72 28.54 -0.83
CA ARG A 85 8.38 28.51 -0.25
C ARG A 85 7.33 28.82 -1.30
N ASN A 86 6.10 28.46 -0.98
CA ASN A 86 4.95 28.85 -1.78
C ASN A 86 5.01 28.37 -3.24
N ILE A 87 5.59 27.19 -3.47
CA ILE A 87 5.75 26.57 -4.80
C ILE A 87 4.50 25.77 -5.16
N LEU A 88 4.38 24.52 -4.70
CA LEU A 88 3.23 23.66 -4.92
C LEU A 88 2.16 23.82 -3.81
N TRP A 89 2.58 24.22 -2.62
CA TRP A 89 1.75 24.40 -1.43
C TRP A 89 2.25 25.57 -0.60
N PRO A 90 1.39 26.32 0.11
CA PRO A 90 1.82 27.53 0.80
C PRO A 90 2.65 27.29 2.06
N SER A 91 2.45 26.17 2.74
CA SER A 91 3.13 25.86 3.99
C SER A 91 4.59 25.49 3.77
N VAL A 92 5.41 25.75 4.81
CA VAL A 92 6.81 25.31 4.81
C VAL A 92 6.89 23.81 4.95
N VAL A 93 7.50 23.15 3.98
CA VAL A 93 7.69 21.71 3.99
C VAL A 93 9.09 21.38 4.49
N ARG A 94 9.17 20.64 5.60
CA ARG A 94 10.44 20.17 6.20
C ARG A 94 10.65 18.67 6.03
N TRP A 95 9.60 17.93 5.73
CA TRP A 95 9.61 16.49 5.62
C TRP A 95 9.22 16.05 4.21
N TYR A 96 9.97 15.08 3.71
CA TYR A 96 9.74 14.49 2.39
C TYR A 96 9.72 12.97 2.53
N ALA A 97 8.62 12.36 2.15
CA ALA A 97 8.50 10.91 2.14
C ALA A 97 9.28 10.34 0.95
N LYS A 98 10.19 9.41 1.25
CA LYS A 98 10.94 8.66 0.24
C LYS A 98 10.07 7.49 -0.22
N SER A 99 9.66 7.52 -1.47
CA SER A 99 8.96 6.40 -2.10
C SER A 99 9.91 5.64 -3.04
N SER A 100 9.75 4.33 -3.11
CA SER A 100 10.49 3.51 -4.08
C SER A 100 10.06 3.88 -5.48
N GLY A 101 10.96 4.47 -6.27
CA GLY A 101 10.74 4.66 -7.70
C GLY A 101 10.72 3.31 -8.42
N THR A 102 9.67 3.02 -9.16
CA THR A 102 9.58 1.83 -10.02
C THR A 102 10.28 2.02 -11.35
N THR A 103 10.66 3.26 -11.69
CA THR A 103 11.37 3.62 -12.93
C THR A 103 12.75 4.17 -12.60
N ASN A 104 13.80 3.61 -13.18
CA ASN A 104 15.20 4.07 -13.11
C ASN A 104 15.86 4.10 -11.71
N ASP A 105 15.49 3.22 -10.78
CA ASP A 105 16.12 3.03 -9.46
C ASP A 105 16.27 4.30 -8.58
N LYS A 106 15.71 5.45 -8.98
CA LYS A 106 15.79 6.70 -8.23
C LYS A 106 14.58 6.87 -7.33
N SER A 107 14.84 7.03 -6.03
CA SER A 107 13.80 7.33 -5.05
C SER A 107 13.06 8.63 -5.40
N LYS A 108 11.74 8.62 -5.24
CA LYS A 108 10.90 9.83 -5.29
C LYS A 108 10.87 10.47 -3.91
N PHE A 109 10.86 11.80 -3.87
CA PHE A 109 10.68 12.56 -2.64
C PHE A 109 9.37 13.33 -2.72
N LEU A 110 8.43 12.99 -1.87
CA LEU A 110 7.08 13.55 -1.88
C LEU A 110 6.92 14.51 -0.69
N PRO A 111 6.42 15.73 -0.92
CA PRO A 111 6.26 16.70 0.15
C PRO A 111 5.27 16.22 1.21
N VAL A 112 5.68 16.27 2.49
CA VAL A 112 4.80 15.97 3.61
C VAL A 112 4.54 17.27 4.38
N THR A 113 3.46 17.94 4.00
CA THR A 113 3.03 19.21 4.60
C THR A 113 2.42 18.99 5.99
N PRO A 114 2.36 20.01 6.85
CA PRO A 114 1.61 19.91 8.10
C PRO A 114 0.14 19.58 7.89
N GLU A 115 -0.46 20.04 6.78
CA GLU A 115 -1.86 19.82 6.44
C GLU A 115 -2.13 18.36 6.06
N ILE A 116 -1.25 17.74 5.25
CA ILE A 116 -1.44 16.32 4.88
C ILE A 116 -1.15 15.40 6.06
N LEU A 117 -0.18 15.75 6.93
CA LEU A 117 0.03 15.02 8.17
C LEU A 117 -1.22 14.98 9.03
N LYS A 118 -1.81 16.16 9.29
CA LYS A 118 -2.96 16.29 10.19
C LYS A 118 -4.27 15.83 9.53
N GLY A 119 -4.55 16.33 8.33
CA GLY A 119 -5.83 16.16 7.64
C GLY A 119 -5.98 14.85 6.89
N CYS A 120 -4.87 14.11 6.66
CA CYS A 120 -4.87 12.87 5.93
C CYS A 120 -4.30 11.72 6.78
N HIS A 121 -2.98 11.67 6.99
CA HIS A 121 -2.34 10.52 7.62
C HIS A 121 -2.78 10.27 9.07
N TYR A 122 -2.76 11.30 9.93
CA TYR A 122 -3.17 11.13 11.34
C TYR A 122 -4.66 10.95 11.48
N LYS A 123 -5.45 11.62 10.63
CA LYS A 123 -6.89 11.39 10.56
C LYS A 123 -7.20 9.96 10.15
N GLY A 124 -6.45 9.41 9.16
CA GLY A 124 -6.56 8.01 8.75
C GLY A 124 -6.21 7.03 9.87
N GLY A 125 -5.12 7.27 10.58
CA GLY A 125 -4.75 6.45 11.76
C GLY A 125 -5.81 6.51 12.88
N PHE A 126 -6.36 7.70 13.14
CA PHE A 126 -7.46 7.88 14.10
C PHE A 126 -8.72 7.12 13.67
N ASP A 127 -9.12 7.25 12.41
CA ASP A 127 -10.31 6.59 11.89
C ASP A 127 -10.15 5.08 11.79
N THR A 128 -8.94 4.58 11.56
CA THR A 128 -8.63 3.14 11.61
C THR A 128 -8.96 2.55 12.99
N VAL A 129 -8.46 3.17 14.05
CA VAL A 129 -8.76 2.75 15.43
C VAL A 129 -10.24 2.94 15.76
N SER A 130 -10.84 4.05 15.32
CA SER A 130 -12.27 4.35 15.53
C SER A 130 -13.18 3.26 14.95
N ILE A 131 -12.92 2.86 13.70
CA ILE A 131 -13.72 1.83 13.00
C ILE A 131 -13.44 0.44 13.60
N TYR A 132 -12.18 0.16 13.97
CA TYR A 132 -11.84 -1.07 14.68
C TYR A 132 -12.67 -1.23 15.97
N LEU A 133 -12.71 -0.19 16.81
CA LEU A 133 -13.49 -0.20 18.06
C LEU A 133 -15.01 -0.23 17.84
N GLN A 134 -15.49 0.35 16.75
CA GLN A 134 -16.92 0.26 16.37
C GLN A 134 -17.31 -1.18 16.02
N ASN A 135 -16.45 -1.90 15.31
CA ASN A 135 -16.69 -3.29 14.90
C ASN A 135 -16.42 -4.30 16.04
N ASN A 136 -15.62 -3.92 17.05
CA ASN A 136 -15.19 -4.79 18.16
C ASN A 136 -15.50 -4.13 19.51
N PRO A 137 -16.77 -4.13 19.94
CA PRO A 137 -17.20 -3.46 21.18
C PRO A 137 -16.57 -4.02 22.44
N ASP A 138 -16.06 -5.25 22.42
CA ASP A 138 -15.40 -5.90 23.55
C ASP A 138 -13.86 -5.78 23.54
N SER A 139 -13.31 -4.93 22.66
CA SER A 139 -11.88 -4.68 22.56
C SER A 139 -11.28 -4.09 23.84
N HIS A 140 -10.02 -4.43 24.10
CA HIS A 140 -9.18 -3.90 25.17
C HIS A 140 -8.01 -3.06 24.62
N PHE A 141 -8.19 -2.46 23.45
CA PHE A 141 -7.14 -1.82 22.64
C PHE A 141 -6.25 -0.84 23.42
N PHE A 142 -6.82 -0.01 24.28
CA PHE A 142 -6.06 0.97 25.06
C PHE A 142 -5.56 0.44 26.41
N ALA A 143 -5.85 -0.82 26.78
CA ALA A 143 -5.36 -1.43 28.01
C ALA A 143 -3.88 -1.85 27.93
N SER A 144 -3.36 -2.10 26.73
CA SER A 144 -2.01 -2.59 26.49
C SER A 144 -1.25 -1.72 25.50
N LYS A 145 -0.12 -2.18 24.95
CA LYS A 145 0.71 -1.44 24.01
C LYS A 145 0.50 -1.93 22.58
N GLY A 146 0.56 -0.99 21.63
CA GLY A 146 0.68 -1.31 20.21
C GLY A 146 2.14 -1.40 19.77
N LEU A 147 2.52 -2.48 19.08
CA LEU A 147 3.84 -2.61 18.48
C LEU A 147 3.82 -2.09 17.04
N ILE A 148 4.68 -1.10 16.78
CA ILE A 148 4.77 -0.47 15.45
C ILE A 148 6.13 -0.77 14.83
N LEU A 149 6.12 -1.31 13.63
CA LEU A 149 7.31 -1.51 12.81
C LEU A 149 7.37 -0.41 11.74
N GLY A 150 8.35 0.49 11.85
CA GLY A 150 8.56 1.62 10.95
C GLY A 150 9.89 1.58 10.21
N GLY A 151 10.01 2.41 9.18
CA GLY A 151 11.24 2.63 8.44
C GLY A 151 12.21 3.56 9.14
N SER A 152 13.11 4.20 8.37
CA SER A 152 14.12 5.14 8.84
C SER A 152 14.06 6.47 8.10
N HIS A 153 14.77 7.49 8.62
CA HIS A 153 14.92 8.78 7.96
C HIS A 153 16.33 9.34 8.15
N SER A 154 16.73 10.25 7.26
CA SER A 154 17.98 10.96 7.33
C SER A 154 17.80 12.43 6.93
N PRO A 155 18.73 13.34 7.31
CA PRO A 155 18.78 14.69 6.75
C PRO A 155 18.90 14.63 5.22
N SER A 156 18.25 15.56 4.52
CA SER A 156 18.39 15.65 3.08
C SER A 156 19.82 16.03 2.68
N PRO A 157 20.39 15.39 1.65
CA PRO A 157 21.69 15.79 1.12
C PRO A 157 21.67 17.18 0.46
N LEU A 158 20.49 17.67 0.05
CA LEU A 158 20.32 18.96 -0.62
C LEU A 158 20.16 20.13 0.38
N ASN A 159 19.56 19.88 1.54
CA ASN A 159 19.32 20.94 2.54
C ASN A 159 19.27 20.31 3.94
N ARG A 160 20.12 20.76 4.85
CA ARG A 160 20.20 20.27 6.24
C ARG A 160 18.94 20.52 7.07
N ASN A 161 18.10 21.48 6.67
CA ASN A 161 16.82 21.78 7.34
C ASN A 161 15.65 20.93 6.80
N ALA A 162 15.86 20.16 5.74
CA ALA A 162 14.91 19.21 5.19
C ALA A 162 15.30 17.78 5.57
N HIS A 163 14.31 16.95 5.82
CA HIS A 163 14.47 15.55 6.19
C HIS A 163 13.77 14.67 5.17
N CYS A 164 14.42 13.58 4.78
CA CYS A 164 13.88 12.58 3.86
C CYS A 164 13.87 11.21 4.54
N GLY A 165 12.84 10.44 4.33
CA GLY A 165 12.75 9.10 4.91
C GLY A 165 11.47 8.36 4.53
N ASP A 166 11.36 7.14 4.99
CA ASP A 166 10.13 6.38 4.82
C ASP A 166 8.96 7.12 5.48
N LEU A 167 7.77 7.05 4.86
CA LEU A 167 6.59 7.73 5.40
C LEU A 167 6.35 7.38 6.87
N SER A 168 6.46 6.10 7.24
CA SER A 168 6.27 5.65 8.62
C SER A 168 7.24 6.32 9.60
N ALA A 169 8.48 6.54 9.20
CA ALA A 169 9.45 7.27 10.01
C ALA A 169 9.09 8.75 10.14
N VAL A 170 8.63 9.38 9.04
CA VAL A 170 8.15 10.77 9.06
C VAL A 170 6.95 10.93 9.99
N LEU A 171 5.98 10.01 9.89
CA LEU A 171 4.81 10.01 10.77
C LEU A 171 5.21 9.87 12.24
N LEU A 172 6.02 8.87 12.57
CA LEU A 172 6.49 8.61 13.94
C LEU A 172 7.29 9.77 14.52
N GLN A 173 8.07 10.47 13.69
CA GLN A 173 8.86 11.61 14.12
C GLN A 173 8.00 12.81 14.52
N ASN A 174 6.85 12.99 13.87
CA ASN A 174 5.95 14.12 14.06
C ASN A 174 4.71 13.78 14.92
N LEU A 175 4.60 12.56 15.47
CA LEU A 175 3.48 12.15 16.33
C LEU A 175 3.44 12.95 17.63
N ASN A 176 2.21 13.14 18.12
CA ASN A 176 1.99 13.70 19.46
C ASN A 176 2.73 12.80 20.52
N PRO A 177 3.52 13.39 21.42
CA PRO A 177 4.26 12.64 22.44
C PRO A 177 3.38 11.70 23.29
N LEU A 178 2.11 12.02 23.50
CA LEU A 178 1.19 11.19 24.25
C LEU A 178 0.96 9.80 23.63
N VAL A 179 1.10 9.69 22.32
CA VAL A 179 1.00 8.39 21.61
C VAL A 179 2.13 7.44 22.03
N ASN A 180 3.27 7.97 22.49
CA ASN A 180 4.36 7.13 23.01
C ASN A 180 3.98 6.36 24.27
N LEU A 181 2.92 6.78 24.97
CA LEU A 181 2.44 6.07 26.18
C LEU A 181 1.74 4.74 25.86
N ILE A 182 1.24 4.60 24.63
CA ILE A 182 0.44 3.43 24.20
C ILE A 182 1.13 2.58 23.13
N ARG A 183 2.40 2.85 22.79
CA ARG A 183 3.12 2.12 21.76
C ARG A 183 4.50 1.66 22.19
N VAL A 184 5.00 0.63 21.53
CA VAL A 184 6.37 0.11 21.63
C VAL A 184 6.91 -0.19 20.21
N PRO A 185 8.24 -0.31 20.03
CA PRO A 185 9.30 0.08 20.98
C PRO A 185 9.49 1.60 21.04
N ASP A 186 10.51 2.01 21.79
CA ASP A 186 10.90 3.42 21.82
C ASP A 186 11.26 3.96 20.45
N LYS A 187 10.99 5.26 20.23
CA LYS A 187 11.23 5.95 18.97
C LYS A 187 12.65 5.77 18.43
N LYS A 188 13.67 5.76 19.31
CA LYS A 188 15.07 5.54 18.93
C LYS A 188 15.28 4.18 18.25
N ILE A 189 14.61 3.14 18.72
CA ILE A 189 14.71 1.80 18.18
C ILE A 189 13.96 1.72 16.83
N ILE A 190 12.74 2.26 16.76
CA ILE A 190 11.95 2.22 15.51
C ILE A 190 12.68 2.93 14.36
N LEU A 191 13.43 3.99 14.64
CA LEU A 191 14.10 4.80 13.63
C LEU A 191 15.53 4.33 13.30
N MET A 192 15.98 3.20 13.82
CA MET A 192 17.29 2.61 13.43
C MET A 192 17.32 2.30 11.94
N ASP A 193 18.47 2.54 11.30
CA ASP A 193 18.64 2.34 9.85
C ASP A 193 18.99 0.88 9.51
N GLU A 194 19.84 0.25 10.34
CA GLU A 194 20.30 -1.10 10.07
C GLU A 194 19.23 -2.11 10.53
N TRP A 195 18.74 -2.92 9.58
CA TRP A 195 17.58 -3.77 9.75
C TRP A 195 17.73 -4.88 10.79
N GLU A 196 18.85 -5.60 10.76
CA GLU A 196 19.06 -6.76 11.65
C GLU A 196 19.22 -6.29 13.11
N SER A 197 19.99 -5.23 13.34
CA SER A 197 20.11 -4.61 14.65
C SER A 197 18.81 -4.03 15.16
N LYS A 198 17.99 -3.45 14.27
CA LYS A 198 16.65 -2.96 14.58
C LYS A 198 15.75 -4.10 15.08
N ILE A 199 15.63 -5.19 14.34
CA ILE A 199 14.82 -6.35 14.72
C ILE A 199 15.27 -6.88 16.07
N LYS A 200 16.57 -7.08 16.27
CA LYS A 200 17.13 -7.53 17.55
C LYS A 200 16.76 -6.59 18.69
N ALA A 201 16.93 -5.28 18.53
CA ALA A 201 16.59 -4.28 19.55
C ALA A 201 15.09 -4.23 19.84
N ILE A 202 14.22 -4.38 18.83
CA ILE A 202 12.77 -4.48 19.03
C ILE A 202 12.44 -5.72 19.87
N VAL A 203 12.95 -6.88 19.49
CA VAL A 203 12.71 -8.13 20.25
C VAL A 203 13.13 -7.97 21.71
N GLU A 204 14.39 -7.54 21.96
CA GLU A 204 14.92 -7.39 23.32
C GLU A 204 14.12 -6.40 24.18
N SER A 205 13.57 -5.35 23.60
CA SER A 205 12.83 -4.32 24.32
C SER A 205 11.34 -4.62 24.49
N THR A 206 10.76 -5.58 23.74
CA THR A 206 9.29 -5.75 23.69
C THR A 206 8.78 -7.11 24.10
N TRP A 207 9.59 -8.17 24.11
CA TRP A 207 9.08 -9.54 24.37
C TRP A 207 8.43 -9.73 25.75
N LYS A 208 8.81 -8.90 26.75
CA LYS A 208 8.18 -8.89 28.10
C LYS A 208 7.06 -7.87 28.25
N THR A 209 6.81 -7.05 27.21
CA THR A 209 5.78 -6.02 27.26
C THR A 209 4.43 -6.65 26.91
N ASP A 210 3.37 -6.22 27.57
CA ASP A 210 2.02 -6.61 27.18
C ASP A 210 1.63 -5.88 25.88
N VAL A 211 1.67 -6.62 24.77
CA VAL A 211 1.35 -6.12 23.41
C VAL A 211 0.02 -6.73 22.98
N ASN A 212 -0.92 -5.87 22.55
CA ASN A 212 -2.21 -6.32 22.04
C ASN A 212 -2.46 -5.97 20.57
N SER A 213 -1.63 -5.12 19.98
CA SER A 213 -1.82 -4.73 18.59
C SER A 213 -0.50 -4.61 17.84
N LEU A 214 -0.54 -4.91 16.54
CA LEU A 214 0.59 -4.79 15.62
C LEU A 214 0.25 -3.75 14.55
N SER A 215 1.26 -3.02 14.05
CA SER A 215 1.11 -2.13 12.91
C SER A 215 2.35 -2.20 12.02
N GLY A 216 2.15 -2.50 10.74
CA GLY A 216 3.27 -2.59 9.78
C GLY A 216 2.96 -3.35 8.51
N VAL A 217 4.00 -3.53 7.70
CA VAL A 217 3.92 -4.30 6.45
C VAL A 217 3.95 -5.81 6.77
N PRO A 218 3.05 -6.63 6.21
CA PRO A 218 2.92 -8.05 6.53
C PRO A 218 4.23 -8.85 6.45
N SER A 219 4.99 -8.73 5.36
CA SER A 219 6.23 -9.48 5.18
C SER A 219 7.27 -9.17 6.27
N TRP A 220 7.45 -7.90 6.63
CA TRP A 220 8.43 -7.49 7.64
C TRP A 220 7.97 -7.79 9.07
N MET A 221 6.67 -7.64 9.34
CA MET A 221 6.11 -8.01 10.63
C MET A 221 6.22 -9.51 10.89
N LEU A 222 6.08 -10.36 9.86
CA LEU A 222 6.27 -11.80 9.97
C LEU A 222 7.70 -12.16 10.37
N VAL A 223 8.71 -11.45 9.83
CA VAL A 223 10.12 -11.62 10.24
C VAL A 223 10.29 -11.28 11.72
N LEU A 224 9.69 -10.19 12.19
CA LEU A 224 9.73 -9.80 13.60
C LEU A 224 9.04 -10.83 14.49
N ILE A 225 7.85 -11.32 14.14
CA ILE A 225 7.13 -12.35 14.89
C ILE A 225 7.99 -13.61 15.03
N LYS A 226 8.57 -14.11 13.94
CA LYS A 226 9.47 -15.28 13.97
C LYS A 226 10.68 -15.05 14.88
N ALA A 227 11.26 -13.83 14.89
CA ALA A 227 12.36 -13.49 15.79
C ALA A 227 11.96 -13.44 17.27
N VAL A 228 10.74 -12.98 17.58
CA VAL A 228 10.18 -13.00 18.95
C VAL A 228 9.98 -14.45 19.41
N LEU A 229 9.40 -15.30 18.60
CA LEU A 229 9.18 -16.73 18.92
C LEU A 229 10.50 -17.46 19.11
N GLN A 230 11.48 -17.21 18.27
CA GLN A 230 12.84 -17.77 18.43
C GLN A 230 13.50 -17.33 19.73
N LYS A 231 13.37 -16.05 20.11
CA LYS A 231 13.92 -15.50 21.36
C LYS A 231 13.31 -16.15 22.59
N THR A 232 12.01 -16.39 22.57
CA THR A 232 11.26 -16.90 23.74
C THR A 232 11.19 -18.43 23.80
N GLY A 233 11.45 -19.11 22.70
CA GLY A 233 11.22 -20.56 22.57
C GLY A 233 9.73 -20.94 22.50
N SER A 234 8.84 -19.96 22.27
CA SER A 234 7.40 -20.18 22.21
C SER A 234 6.97 -20.67 20.84
N GLU A 235 5.92 -21.47 20.77
CA GLU A 235 5.33 -21.96 19.53
C GLU A 235 4.41 -20.93 18.89
N TYR A 236 3.62 -20.23 19.70
CA TYR A 236 2.64 -19.25 19.25
C TYR A 236 2.92 -17.87 19.82
N LEU A 237 2.56 -16.82 19.06
CA LEU A 237 2.71 -15.44 19.52
C LEU A 237 1.83 -15.14 20.73
N THR A 238 0.69 -15.81 20.85
CA THR A 238 -0.21 -15.73 22.01
C THR A 238 0.39 -16.26 23.31
N ASP A 239 1.45 -17.09 23.24
CA ASP A 239 2.19 -17.52 24.43
C ASP A 239 3.07 -16.38 24.97
N VAL A 240 3.51 -15.49 24.09
CA VAL A 240 4.33 -14.32 24.45
C VAL A 240 3.46 -13.12 24.79
N TRP A 241 2.44 -12.86 23.94
CA TRP A 241 1.51 -11.74 24.06
C TRP A 241 0.05 -12.23 24.08
N PRO A 242 -0.46 -12.67 25.24
CA PRO A 242 -1.76 -13.33 25.34
C PRO A 242 -2.95 -12.41 25.05
N ASN A 243 -2.74 -11.09 25.10
CA ASN A 243 -3.78 -10.09 24.85
C ASN A 243 -3.82 -9.62 23.39
N MET A 244 -3.11 -10.30 22.47
CA MET A 244 -3.09 -9.93 21.05
C MET A 244 -4.49 -9.95 20.44
N GLU A 245 -4.91 -8.83 19.83
CA GLU A 245 -6.26 -8.70 19.30
C GLU A 245 -6.35 -8.11 17.88
N VAL A 246 -5.35 -7.32 17.41
CA VAL A 246 -5.44 -6.74 16.06
C VAL A 246 -4.08 -6.53 15.40
N PHE A 247 -4.04 -6.75 14.06
CA PHE A 247 -2.95 -6.33 13.19
C PHE A 247 -3.47 -5.35 12.14
N PHE A 248 -3.07 -4.08 12.25
CA PHE A 248 -3.25 -3.06 11.23
C PHE A 248 -2.14 -3.19 10.19
N HIS A 249 -2.49 -3.58 8.99
CA HIS A 249 -1.52 -3.85 7.94
C HIS A 249 -1.81 -3.08 6.66
N GLY A 250 -0.82 -2.98 5.81
CA GLY A 250 -0.95 -2.34 4.50
C GLY A 250 0.37 -2.38 3.74
N GLY A 251 0.39 -1.69 2.62
CA GLY A 251 1.59 -1.59 1.80
C GLY A 251 1.77 -2.72 0.80
N ILE A 252 1.36 -3.94 1.11
CA ILE A 252 1.31 -5.12 0.22
C ILE A 252 0.05 -5.92 0.50
N SER A 253 -0.39 -6.77 -0.44
CA SER A 253 -1.49 -7.70 -0.20
C SER A 253 -1.21 -8.60 1.01
N PHE A 254 -2.19 -8.76 1.88
CA PHE A 254 -2.11 -9.65 3.05
C PHE A 254 -2.44 -11.09 2.71
N GLU A 255 -3.17 -11.33 1.64
CA GLU A 255 -3.71 -12.64 1.30
C GLU A 255 -2.66 -13.77 1.22
N PRO A 256 -1.46 -13.59 0.64
CA PRO A 256 -0.43 -14.62 0.63
C PRO A 256 0.14 -14.97 2.02
N TYR A 257 -0.02 -14.10 3.00
CA TYR A 257 0.53 -14.25 4.36
C TYR A 257 -0.52 -14.69 5.38
N ARG A 258 -1.81 -14.57 5.07
CA ARG A 258 -2.93 -14.77 5.99
C ARG A 258 -2.86 -16.08 6.76
N ASP A 259 -2.62 -17.19 6.08
CA ASP A 259 -2.58 -18.51 6.71
C ASP A 259 -1.37 -18.68 7.64
N GLN A 260 -0.23 -18.06 7.30
CA GLN A 260 0.94 -18.06 8.19
C GLN A 260 0.66 -17.27 9.48
N TYR A 261 0.01 -16.10 9.37
CA TYR A 261 -0.38 -15.32 10.54
C TYR A 261 -1.36 -16.07 11.42
N LYS A 262 -2.39 -16.72 10.84
CA LYS A 262 -3.34 -17.54 11.59
C LYS A 262 -2.66 -18.73 12.30
N ALA A 263 -1.66 -19.35 11.68
CA ALA A 263 -0.91 -20.42 12.29
C ALA A 263 -0.03 -19.97 13.47
N LEU A 264 0.54 -18.76 13.39
CA LEU A 264 1.41 -18.20 14.45
C LEU A 264 0.62 -17.50 15.56
N ILE A 265 -0.62 -17.08 15.27
CA ILE A 265 -1.52 -16.39 16.22
C ILE A 265 -2.87 -17.12 16.22
N PRO A 266 -2.95 -18.34 16.80
CA PRO A 266 -4.17 -19.14 16.80
C PRO A 266 -5.18 -18.62 17.83
N SER A 267 -5.85 -17.51 17.53
CA SER A 267 -6.81 -16.87 18.41
C SER A 267 -8.03 -16.38 17.63
N ASP A 268 -9.23 -16.74 18.09
CA ASP A 268 -10.50 -16.26 17.53
C ASP A 268 -10.73 -14.76 17.78
N ARG A 269 -9.99 -14.17 18.71
CA ARG A 269 -10.02 -12.73 19.01
C ARG A 269 -9.11 -11.91 18.12
N MET A 270 -8.29 -12.57 17.26
CA MET A 270 -7.33 -11.87 16.40
C MET A 270 -7.99 -11.32 15.15
N HIS A 271 -7.94 -10.02 14.98
CA HIS A 271 -8.46 -9.29 13.82
C HIS A 271 -7.32 -8.82 12.89
N TYR A 272 -7.58 -8.83 11.60
CA TYR A 272 -6.66 -8.33 10.56
C TYR A 272 -7.38 -7.22 9.81
N MET A 273 -6.86 -6.00 9.88
CA MET A 273 -7.49 -4.83 9.29
C MET A 273 -6.55 -4.15 8.31
N GLU A 274 -6.95 -4.12 7.04
CA GLU A 274 -6.17 -3.53 5.97
C GLU A 274 -6.35 -2.02 5.91
N THR A 275 -5.23 -1.31 5.64
CA THR A 275 -5.20 0.12 5.37
C THR A 275 -4.41 0.42 4.11
N TYR A 276 -4.87 1.41 3.34
CA TYR A 276 -4.15 1.93 2.19
C TYR A 276 -3.57 3.29 2.52
N ASN A 277 -2.34 3.26 3.05
CA ASN A 277 -1.55 4.43 3.39
C ASN A 277 -0.27 4.44 2.53
N ALA A 278 -0.18 5.40 1.61
CA ALA A 278 0.95 5.61 0.72
C ALA A 278 1.70 6.90 1.07
N SER A 279 2.88 7.10 0.50
CA SER A 279 3.68 8.34 0.70
C SER A 279 2.93 9.59 0.23
N GLU A 280 2.01 9.41 -0.70
CA GLU A 280 1.17 10.43 -1.31
C GLU A 280 -0.05 10.81 -0.48
N GLY A 281 -0.53 9.91 0.40
CA GLY A 281 -1.71 10.11 1.24
C GLY A 281 -2.26 8.81 1.83
N PHE A 282 -3.25 8.93 2.69
CA PHE A 282 -4.03 7.83 3.24
C PHE A 282 -5.38 7.78 2.49
N PHE A 283 -5.66 6.69 1.80
CA PHE A 283 -6.78 6.63 0.84
C PHE A 283 -7.92 5.73 1.26
N GLY A 284 -7.64 4.67 2.01
CA GLY A 284 -8.68 3.72 2.38
C GLY A 284 -8.35 2.88 3.59
N LEU A 285 -9.39 2.32 4.18
CA LEU A 285 -9.29 1.38 5.29
C LEU A 285 -10.44 0.37 5.23
N GLN A 286 -10.20 -0.83 5.73
CA GLN A 286 -11.20 -1.88 5.82
C GLN A 286 -12.21 -1.51 6.92
N ASN A 287 -13.46 -1.25 6.55
CA ASN A 287 -14.50 -0.85 7.49
C ASN A 287 -15.47 -1.99 7.86
N ASN A 288 -15.40 -3.10 7.15
CA ASN A 288 -16.15 -4.32 7.44
C ASN A 288 -15.18 -5.51 7.46
N PRO A 289 -15.05 -6.24 8.59
CA PRO A 289 -14.12 -7.37 8.71
C PRO A 289 -14.48 -8.56 7.80
N GLU A 290 -15.74 -8.68 7.40
CA GLU A 290 -16.22 -9.73 6.48
C GLU A 290 -15.90 -9.44 5.00
N GLU A 291 -15.47 -8.23 4.68
CA GLU A 291 -15.17 -7.81 3.31
C GLU A 291 -13.67 -7.56 3.12
N HIS A 292 -13.15 -7.91 1.95
CA HIS A 292 -11.77 -7.58 1.56
C HIS A 292 -11.64 -6.20 0.89
N SER A 293 -12.73 -5.42 0.86
CA SER A 293 -12.74 -4.09 0.28
C SER A 293 -12.41 -3.02 1.30
N LEU A 294 -11.82 -1.93 0.82
CA LEU A 294 -11.49 -0.74 1.59
C LEU A 294 -12.53 0.33 1.36
N LEU A 295 -13.01 0.98 2.41
CA LEU A 295 -13.79 2.21 2.32
C LEU A 295 -12.89 3.33 1.81
N LEU A 296 -13.27 4.03 0.74
CA LEU A 296 -12.56 5.20 0.24
C LEU A 296 -12.76 6.38 1.20
N MET A 297 -11.66 6.94 1.68
CA MET A 297 -11.69 8.06 2.62
C MET A 297 -11.74 9.39 1.87
N ILE A 298 -12.94 9.89 1.67
CA ILE A 298 -13.24 10.99 0.73
C ILE A 298 -13.10 12.40 1.32
N ASP A 299 -12.77 12.53 2.62
CA ASP A 299 -12.65 13.81 3.33
C ASP A 299 -11.27 14.06 3.97
N TYR A 300 -10.21 13.43 3.41
CA TYR A 300 -8.84 13.50 3.92
C TYR A 300 -7.97 14.54 3.21
N SER A 301 -8.54 15.67 2.79
CA SER A 301 -7.83 16.68 2.01
C SER A 301 -7.21 16.11 0.73
N VAL A 302 -7.94 15.17 0.12
CA VAL A 302 -7.65 14.53 -1.15
C VAL A 302 -8.87 14.64 -2.05
N PHE A 303 -8.65 15.04 -3.29
CA PHE A 303 -9.63 14.96 -4.38
C PHE A 303 -9.18 13.84 -5.32
N TYR A 304 -10.10 12.96 -5.67
CA TYR A 304 -9.84 11.77 -6.46
C TYR A 304 -10.36 11.89 -7.88
N GLU A 305 -9.56 11.41 -8.82
CA GLU A 305 -9.91 11.21 -10.22
C GLU A 305 -9.43 9.81 -10.66
N PHE A 306 -10.00 9.28 -11.72
CA PHE A 306 -9.79 7.90 -12.15
C PHE A 306 -9.65 7.81 -13.66
N ILE A 307 -8.60 7.13 -14.16
CA ILE A 307 -8.40 6.83 -15.58
C ILE A 307 -8.75 5.35 -15.79
N PRO A 308 -9.68 5.00 -16.72
CA PRO A 308 -9.91 3.61 -17.10
C PRO A 308 -8.58 2.92 -17.46
N ILE A 309 -8.40 1.69 -16.99
CA ILE A 309 -7.09 1.02 -17.10
C ILE A 309 -6.63 0.83 -18.56
N ASN A 310 -7.57 0.63 -19.49
CA ASN A 310 -7.32 0.49 -20.92
C ASN A 310 -6.84 1.79 -21.60
N GLU A 311 -7.01 2.94 -20.96
CA GLU A 311 -6.59 4.24 -21.47
C GLU A 311 -5.30 4.76 -20.82
N VAL A 312 -4.74 3.99 -19.90
CA VAL A 312 -3.49 4.36 -19.23
C VAL A 312 -2.33 4.37 -20.20
N GLY A 313 -1.69 5.54 -20.35
CA GLY A 313 -0.59 5.76 -21.28
C GLY A 313 -1.01 6.41 -22.61
N GLU A 314 -2.29 6.62 -22.83
CA GLU A 314 -2.76 7.45 -23.95
C GLU A 314 -2.38 8.92 -23.72
N GLU A 315 -2.24 9.67 -24.79
CA GLU A 315 -1.88 11.11 -24.75
C GLU A 315 -3.01 11.94 -24.11
N HIS A 316 -4.27 11.57 -24.36
CA HIS A 316 -5.47 12.24 -23.86
C HIS A 316 -6.46 11.21 -23.26
N PRO A 317 -6.13 10.59 -22.12
CA PRO A 317 -7.02 9.60 -21.53
C PRO A 317 -8.27 10.27 -20.94
N THR A 318 -9.38 9.55 -20.92
CA THR A 318 -10.56 9.94 -20.14
C THR A 318 -10.22 9.99 -18.65
N VAL A 319 -10.55 11.09 -17.99
CA VAL A 319 -10.37 11.24 -16.55
C VAL A 319 -11.72 11.46 -15.89
N LEU A 320 -12.11 10.53 -15.03
CA LEU A 320 -13.42 10.48 -14.42
C LEU A 320 -13.36 11.01 -12.97
N PRO A 321 -14.28 11.84 -12.52
CA PRO A 321 -14.46 12.15 -11.11
C PRO A 321 -15.08 10.94 -10.37
N LEU A 322 -15.14 10.99 -9.03
CA LEU A 322 -15.61 9.88 -8.21
C LEU A 322 -17.05 9.44 -8.54
N GLU A 323 -17.93 10.37 -8.86
CA GLU A 323 -19.33 10.10 -9.20
C GLU A 323 -19.52 9.34 -10.53
N ALA A 324 -18.49 9.27 -11.38
CA ALA A 324 -18.57 8.65 -12.70
C ALA A 324 -17.92 7.25 -12.78
N VAL A 325 -17.39 6.73 -11.65
CA VAL A 325 -16.81 5.39 -11.63
C VAL A 325 -17.88 4.29 -11.61
N GLU A 326 -17.52 3.11 -12.07
CA GLU A 326 -18.42 1.95 -12.15
C GLU A 326 -17.87 0.78 -11.33
N VAL A 327 -18.78 0.00 -10.73
CA VAL A 327 -18.43 -1.24 -10.02
C VAL A 327 -17.86 -2.26 -11.00
N GLY A 328 -16.80 -2.95 -10.58
CA GLY A 328 -16.16 -4.03 -11.33
C GLY A 328 -15.09 -3.58 -12.32
N LYS A 329 -15.04 -2.29 -12.71
CA LYS A 329 -14.01 -1.75 -13.60
C LYS A 329 -12.73 -1.39 -12.87
N ASN A 330 -11.58 -1.58 -13.54
CA ASN A 330 -10.27 -1.18 -13.05
C ASN A 330 -9.93 0.24 -13.50
N TYR A 331 -9.36 1.01 -12.58
CA TYR A 331 -8.96 2.39 -12.81
C TYR A 331 -7.55 2.66 -12.26
N ALA A 332 -6.77 3.48 -12.96
CA ALA A 332 -5.60 4.12 -12.38
C ALA A 332 -6.04 5.34 -11.55
N MET A 333 -5.55 5.44 -10.33
CA MET A 333 -5.90 6.52 -9.42
C MET A 333 -5.06 7.76 -9.71
N VAL A 334 -5.74 8.90 -9.81
CA VAL A 334 -5.17 10.25 -9.89
C VAL A 334 -5.61 11.04 -8.67
N ILE A 335 -4.70 11.77 -8.06
CA ILE A 335 -4.98 12.49 -6.80
C ILE A 335 -4.55 13.95 -6.85
N THR A 336 -5.32 14.77 -6.17
CA THR A 336 -4.96 16.15 -5.82
C THR A 336 -5.01 16.27 -4.31
N THR A 337 -3.90 16.70 -3.67
CA THR A 337 -3.75 16.59 -2.21
C THR A 337 -3.24 17.87 -1.57
N SER A 338 -3.49 18.02 -0.27
CA SER A 338 -2.87 19.06 0.56
C SER A 338 -1.35 18.89 0.77
N GLY A 339 -0.75 17.84 0.20
CA GLY A 339 0.70 17.69 0.05
C GLY A 339 1.29 18.51 -1.10
N GLY A 340 0.45 19.15 -1.94
CA GLY A 340 0.87 19.88 -3.12
C GLY A 340 0.99 19.00 -4.37
N LEU A 341 0.36 17.84 -4.36
CA LEU A 341 0.22 17.00 -5.55
C LEU A 341 -1.06 17.44 -6.29
N TRP A 342 -0.93 17.73 -7.58
CA TRP A 342 -2.01 18.25 -8.43
C TRP A 342 -2.22 17.32 -9.61
N ARG A 343 -3.41 16.72 -9.72
CA ARG A 343 -3.74 15.69 -10.74
C ARG A 343 -2.62 14.67 -10.94
N TYR A 344 -2.07 14.22 -9.82
CA TYR A 344 -0.89 13.36 -9.77
C TYR A 344 -1.26 11.90 -9.97
N GLN A 345 -0.66 11.26 -10.97
CA GLN A 345 -0.80 9.84 -11.23
C GLN A 345 0.07 9.04 -10.25
N ILE A 346 -0.56 8.48 -9.24
CA ILE A 346 0.13 7.71 -8.18
C ILE A 346 0.75 6.40 -8.72
N GLY A 347 0.15 5.86 -9.79
CA GLY A 347 0.57 4.62 -10.41
C GLY A 347 -0.04 3.36 -9.80
N ASP A 348 -0.94 3.50 -8.83
CA ASP A 348 -1.71 2.39 -8.29
C ASP A 348 -3.04 2.26 -9.02
N THR A 349 -3.54 1.01 -9.12
CA THR A 349 -4.82 0.70 -9.73
C THR A 349 -5.79 0.15 -8.71
N VAL A 350 -7.05 0.53 -8.88
CA VAL A 350 -8.15 0.15 -7.99
C VAL A 350 -9.34 -0.35 -8.79
N ARG A 351 -10.14 -1.23 -8.18
CA ARG A 351 -11.41 -1.70 -8.73
C ARG A 351 -12.49 -1.49 -7.69
N PHE A 352 -13.52 -0.72 -8.04
CA PHE A 352 -14.64 -0.47 -7.16
C PHE A 352 -15.50 -1.71 -6.95
N THR A 353 -15.90 -1.94 -5.70
CA THR A 353 -16.77 -3.05 -5.29
C THR A 353 -18.15 -2.55 -4.83
N SER A 354 -18.26 -1.28 -4.49
CA SER A 354 -19.49 -0.58 -4.09
C SER A 354 -19.35 0.91 -4.39
N LEU A 355 -20.47 1.59 -4.60
CA LEU A 355 -20.53 3.05 -4.78
C LEU A 355 -21.23 3.76 -3.61
N TYR A 356 -21.98 3.04 -2.78
CA TYR A 356 -22.76 3.64 -1.68
C TYR A 356 -22.55 2.85 -0.37
N PRO A 357 -21.52 3.14 0.42
CA PRO A 357 -20.40 4.05 0.16
C PRO A 357 -19.42 3.49 -0.87
N HIS A 358 -18.54 4.37 -1.40
CA HIS A 358 -17.49 3.93 -2.31
C HIS A 358 -16.50 3.00 -1.59
N LYS A 359 -16.45 1.76 -2.05
CA LYS A 359 -15.48 0.76 -1.61
C LYS A 359 -14.71 0.23 -2.79
N PHE A 360 -13.47 -0.11 -2.56
CA PHE A 360 -12.57 -0.60 -3.62
C PHE A 360 -11.60 -1.65 -3.09
N VAL A 361 -10.98 -2.37 -4.01
CA VAL A 361 -9.80 -3.20 -3.78
C VAL A 361 -8.63 -2.63 -4.57
N ILE A 362 -7.42 -2.72 -4.04
CA ILE A 362 -6.20 -2.39 -4.78
C ILE A 362 -5.98 -3.53 -5.76
N SER A 363 -6.11 -3.28 -7.05
CA SER A 363 -5.97 -4.29 -8.09
C SER A 363 -4.52 -4.47 -8.57
N GLY A 364 -3.65 -3.47 -8.33
CA GLY A 364 -2.23 -3.55 -8.68
C GLY A 364 -1.60 -2.19 -8.91
N ARG A 365 -0.74 -2.12 -9.91
CA ARG A 365 -0.07 -0.89 -10.34
C ARG A 365 -0.10 -0.78 -11.85
N THR A 366 -0.12 0.46 -12.37
CA THR A 366 -0.11 0.76 -13.82
C THR A 366 1.11 0.20 -14.57
N LYS A 367 2.17 -0.17 -13.84
CA LYS A 367 3.39 -0.80 -14.40
C LYS A 367 3.59 -2.25 -13.93
N ASN A 368 2.79 -2.73 -12.99
CA ASN A 368 2.91 -4.06 -12.40
C ASN A 368 1.64 -4.89 -12.71
N PHE A 369 1.38 -5.09 -13.97
CA PHE A 369 0.39 -6.02 -14.52
C PHE A 369 0.99 -6.66 -15.75
N ILE A 370 0.43 -7.75 -16.21
CA ILE A 370 0.81 -8.36 -17.48
C ILE A 370 -0.35 -8.21 -18.45
N ASN A 371 -0.07 -7.56 -19.58
CA ASN A 371 -1.03 -7.38 -20.67
C ASN A 371 -0.35 -7.58 -22.04
N ALA A 372 0.65 -8.46 -22.07
CA ALA A 372 1.48 -8.69 -23.26
C ALA A 372 0.70 -9.35 -24.40
N PHE A 373 -0.41 -10.04 -24.09
CA PHE A 373 -1.29 -10.74 -25.02
C PHE A 373 -2.73 -10.25 -24.94
N GLY A 374 -3.02 -9.17 -24.20
CA GLY A 374 -4.36 -8.63 -23.95
C GLY A 374 -5.10 -9.32 -22.81
N GLU A 375 -4.37 -9.91 -21.85
CA GLU A 375 -4.90 -10.68 -20.73
C GLU A 375 -5.19 -9.87 -19.47
N GLU A 376 -4.76 -8.60 -19.41
CA GLU A 376 -4.95 -7.69 -18.27
C GLU A 376 -4.80 -8.35 -16.89
N LEU A 377 -3.75 -9.16 -16.73
CA LEU A 377 -3.52 -9.89 -15.48
C LEU A 377 -3.02 -8.93 -14.39
N MET A 378 -3.88 -8.64 -13.42
CA MET A 378 -3.59 -7.76 -12.30
C MET A 378 -2.96 -8.52 -11.12
N VAL A 379 -2.22 -7.80 -10.26
CA VAL A 379 -1.60 -8.39 -9.05
C VAL A 379 -2.64 -9.04 -8.13
N ASP A 380 -3.83 -8.45 -8.00
CA ASP A 380 -4.93 -9.04 -7.22
C ASP A 380 -5.34 -10.44 -7.73
N ASN A 381 -5.34 -10.65 -9.05
CA ASN A 381 -5.59 -11.98 -9.63
C ASN A 381 -4.49 -12.97 -9.26
N ALA A 382 -3.22 -12.54 -9.37
CA ALA A 382 -2.05 -13.35 -9.07
C ALA A 382 -1.99 -13.76 -7.58
N ASP A 383 -2.15 -12.80 -6.66
CA ASP A 383 -2.14 -13.03 -5.22
C ASP A 383 -3.25 -14.01 -4.79
N LYS A 384 -4.47 -13.83 -5.31
CA LYS A 384 -5.61 -14.74 -5.06
C LYS A 384 -5.37 -16.14 -5.61
N ALA A 385 -4.80 -16.23 -6.81
CA ALA A 385 -4.50 -17.52 -7.43
C ALA A 385 -3.46 -18.29 -6.62
N ILE A 386 -2.34 -17.67 -6.28
CA ILE A 386 -1.30 -18.26 -5.43
C ILE A 386 -1.87 -18.74 -4.10
N SER A 387 -2.65 -17.90 -3.42
CA SER A 387 -3.25 -18.24 -2.13
C SER A 387 -4.18 -19.46 -2.23
N ARG A 388 -5.07 -19.51 -3.26
CA ARG A 388 -5.97 -20.66 -3.47
C ARG A 388 -5.21 -21.95 -3.73
N VAL A 389 -4.20 -21.90 -4.60
CA VAL A 389 -3.41 -23.09 -4.97
C VAL A 389 -2.54 -23.56 -3.80
N CYS A 390 -1.97 -22.67 -3.01
CA CYS A 390 -1.27 -23.02 -1.78
C CYS A 390 -2.16 -23.78 -0.79
N ARG A 391 -3.41 -23.33 -0.59
CA ARG A 391 -4.38 -24.03 0.27
C ARG A 391 -4.73 -25.44 -0.26
N GLN A 392 -4.84 -25.61 -1.56
CA GLN A 392 -5.19 -26.90 -2.16
C GLN A 392 -4.04 -27.92 -2.14
N THR A 393 -2.81 -27.43 -2.28
CA THR A 393 -1.61 -28.29 -2.40
C THR A 393 -0.82 -28.43 -1.10
N GLY A 394 -1.12 -27.62 -0.08
CA GLY A 394 -0.34 -27.55 1.15
C GLY A 394 1.02 -26.91 0.99
N ALA A 395 1.30 -26.30 -0.18
CA ALA A 395 2.51 -25.51 -0.43
C ALA A 395 2.49 -24.19 0.34
N LYS A 396 3.66 -23.62 0.59
CA LYS A 396 3.83 -22.28 1.13
C LYS A 396 4.75 -21.49 0.23
N VAL A 397 4.26 -20.40 -0.35
CA VAL A 397 5.03 -19.46 -1.14
C VAL A 397 5.56 -18.36 -0.23
N LYS A 398 6.85 -18.07 -0.35
CA LYS A 398 7.53 -16.98 0.37
C LYS A 398 7.51 -15.70 -0.45
N GLU A 399 7.91 -15.78 -1.72
CA GLU A 399 7.89 -14.68 -2.67
C GLU A 399 7.67 -15.19 -4.10
N TYR A 400 7.16 -14.32 -4.99
CA TYR A 400 7.02 -14.63 -6.40
C TYR A 400 7.08 -13.38 -7.28
N THR A 401 7.40 -13.60 -8.55
CA THR A 401 7.23 -12.63 -9.64
C THR A 401 6.85 -13.36 -10.92
N ALA A 402 6.21 -12.66 -11.86
CA ALA A 402 5.92 -13.20 -13.19
C ALA A 402 6.14 -12.16 -14.29
N ALA A 403 6.53 -12.64 -15.47
CA ALA A 403 6.70 -11.83 -16.66
C ALA A 403 6.35 -12.65 -17.92
N PRO A 404 5.99 -12.00 -19.06
CA PRO A 404 5.71 -12.70 -20.30
C PRO A 404 6.99 -13.29 -20.90
N LEU A 405 6.84 -14.47 -21.50
CA LEU A 405 7.86 -15.13 -22.33
C LEU A 405 7.29 -15.30 -23.74
N PHE A 406 7.81 -14.52 -24.67
CA PHE A 406 7.36 -14.54 -26.08
C PHE A 406 7.99 -15.74 -26.82
N MET A 407 7.21 -16.37 -27.68
CA MET A 407 7.70 -17.37 -28.64
C MET A 407 8.31 -16.70 -29.87
N LEU A 408 8.94 -17.49 -30.75
CA LEU A 408 9.66 -17.01 -31.94
C LEU A 408 8.79 -16.14 -32.87
N ASP A 409 7.51 -16.42 -32.99
CA ASP A 409 6.54 -15.68 -33.79
C ASP A 409 6.00 -14.40 -33.13
N LYS A 410 6.37 -14.14 -31.85
CA LYS A 410 5.92 -13.03 -31.00
C LYS A 410 4.39 -12.85 -30.86
N ALA A 411 3.59 -13.61 -31.62
CA ALA A 411 2.12 -13.59 -31.54
C ALA A 411 1.62 -14.49 -30.44
N LYS A 412 2.45 -15.45 -29.98
CA LYS A 412 2.15 -16.38 -28.90
C LYS A 412 3.21 -16.31 -27.82
N GLY A 413 2.83 -16.70 -26.63
CA GLY A 413 3.74 -16.77 -25.50
C GLY A 413 3.12 -17.46 -24.31
N ARG A 414 3.76 -17.33 -23.16
CA ARG A 414 3.32 -17.82 -21.87
C ARG A 414 3.74 -16.86 -20.77
N HIS A 415 3.20 -16.99 -19.59
CA HIS A 415 3.77 -16.36 -18.42
C HIS A 415 4.82 -17.27 -17.79
N GLN A 416 5.98 -16.73 -17.51
CA GLN A 416 6.99 -17.38 -16.68
C GLN A 416 6.86 -16.82 -15.26
N TRP A 417 6.66 -17.72 -14.31
CA TRP A 417 6.58 -17.40 -12.89
C TRP A 417 7.85 -17.87 -12.21
N MET A 418 8.51 -17.00 -11.45
CA MET A 418 9.59 -17.36 -10.55
C MET A 418 9.05 -17.34 -9.13
N ILE A 419 9.11 -18.47 -8.43
CA ILE A 419 8.50 -18.66 -7.12
C ILE A 419 9.54 -19.19 -6.13
N GLU A 420 9.72 -18.48 -5.01
CA GLU A 420 10.46 -18.96 -3.84
C GLU A 420 9.47 -19.61 -2.87
N PHE A 421 9.62 -20.92 -2.66
CA PHE A 421 8.77 -21.67 -1.73
C PHE A 421 9.41 -21.73 -0.35
N GLU A 422 8.62 -21.54 0.70
CA GLU A 422 8.93 -21.93 2.08
C GLU A 422 8.68 -23.44 2.26
N LYS A 423 7.61 -23.96 1.59
CA LYS A 423 7.29 -25.39 1.52
C LYS A 423 6.87 -25.73 0.11
N MET A 424 7.61 -26.65 -0.52
CA MET A 424 7.32 -27.12 -1.87
C MET A 424 5.97 -27.84 -1.97
N PRO A 425 5.26 -27.70 -3.12
CA PRO A 425 4.11 -28.56 -3.40
C PRO A 425 4.55 -30.02 -3.61
N PRO A 426 3.64 -31.01 -3.44
CA PRO A 426 3.92 -32.41 -3.73
C PRO A 426 4.30 -32.67 -5.20
N SER A 427 3.70 -31.89 -6.12
CA SER A 427 3.99 -31.92 -7.56
C SER A 427 4.01 -30.49 -8.09
N LEU A 428 5.11 -30.09 -8.74
CA LEU A 428 5.25 -28.76 -9.34
C LEU A 428 4.37 -28.61 -10.58
N ASP A 429 4.23 -29.66 -11.37
CA ASP A 429 3.38 -29.65 -12.58
C ASP A 429 1.90 -29.50 -12.23
N ASP A 430 1.44 -30.20 -11.17
CA ASP A 430 0.07 -30.03 -10.67
C ASP A 430 -0.16 -28.63 -10.11
N PHE A 431 0.82 -28.09 -9.40
CA PHE A 431 0.76 -26.71 -8.89
C PHE A 431 0.66 -25.70 -10.05
N ALA A 432 1.48 -25.85 -11.09
CA ALA A 432 1.43 -25.00 -12.28
C ALA A 432 0.08 -25.10 -13.01
N SER A 433 -0.42 -26.32 -13.20
CA SER A 433 -1.73 -26.55 -13.82
C SER A 433 -2.90 -25.96 -13.02
N LEU A 434 -2.87 -26.09 -11.69
CA LEU A 434 -3.88 -25.50 -10.81
C LEU A 434 -3.78 -23.97 -10.80
N LEU A 435 -2.56 -23.40 -10.84
CA LEU A 435 -2.36 -21.97 -10.90
C LEU A 435 -2.92 -21.38 -12.20
N ASP A 436 -2.63 -22.00 -13.34
CA ASP A 436 -3.14 -21.59 -14.64
C ASP A 436 -4.69 -21.64 -14.69
N LYS A 437 -5.29 -22.75 -14.22
CA LYS A 437 -6.76 -22.89 -14.13
C LYS A 437 -7.38 -21.87 -13.17
N THR A 438 -6.72 -21.59 -12.05
CA THR A 438 -7.23 -20.62 -11.07
C THR A 438 -7.18 -19.20 -11.63
N LEU A 439 -6.14 -18.85 -12.38
CA LEU A 439 -6.04 -17.57 -13.07
C LEU A 439 -7.15 -17.42 -14.11
N GLN A 440 -7.46 -18.45 -14.89
CA GLN A 440 -8.58 -18.44 -15.83
C GLN A 440 -9.92 -18.18 -15.12
N GLN A 441 -10.14 -18.77 -13.95
CA GLN A 441 -11.36 -18.55 -13.16
C GLN A 441 -11.47 -17.13 -12.57
N LEU A 442 -10.33 -16.46 -12.32
CA LEU A 442 -10.27 -15.15 -11.67
C LEU A 442 -10.22 -13.98 -12.65
N ASN A 443 -9.88 -14.25 -13.91
CA ASN A 443 -9.67 -13.23 -14.92
C ASN A 443 -10.17 -13.73 -16.28
N SER A 444 -11.28 -13.12 -16.76
CA SER A 444 -11.94 -13.49 -18.02
C SER A 444 -11.08 -13.23 -19.26
N ASP A 445 -10.24 -12.21 -19.23
CA ASP A 445 -9.37 -11.88 -20.35
C ASP A 445 -8.22 -12.90 -20.44
N TYR A 446 -7.66 -13.29 -19.30
CA TYR A 446 -6.70 -14.40 -19.23
C TYR A 446 -7.34 -15.70 -19.74
N GLU A 447 -8.56 -16.05 -19.31
CA GLU A 447 -9.31 -17.22 -19.80
C GLU A 447 -9.49 -17.17 -21.32
N ALA A 448 -9.93 -16.03 -21.86
CA ALA A 448 -10.13 -15.84 -23.29
C ALA A 448 -8.83 -16.05 -24.10
N LYS A 449 -7.68 -15.58 -23.60
CA LYS A 449 -6.37 -15.75 -24.24
C LYS A 449 -5.81 -17.17 -24.12
N ARG A 450 -6.18 -17.89 -23.02
CA ARG A 450 -5.86 -19.30 -22.83
C ARG A 450 -6.74 -20.24 -23.66
N TYR A 451 -7.91 -19.76 -24.14
CA TYR A 451 -8.84 -20.60 -24.91
C TYR A 451 -8.17 -21.20 -26.16
N LYS A 452 -8.12 -22.56 -26.23
CA LYS A 452 -7.44 -23.31 -27.30
C LYS A 452 -5.98 -22.88 -27.57
N GLU A 453 -5.32 -22.26 -26.60
CA GLU A 453 -3.92 -21.81 -26.69
C GLU A 453 -3.64 -20.89 -27.92
N ILE A 454 -4.64 -20.08 -28.28
CA ILE A 454 -4.56 -19.21 -29.47
C ILE A 454 -3.44 -18.17 -29.30
N SER A 455 -3.36 -17.51 -28.16
CA SER A 455 -2.39 -16.45 -27.86
C SER A 455 -1.50 -16.79 -26.67
N LEU A 456 -2.08 -17.40 -25.63
CA LEU A 456 -1.39 -17.69 -24.37
C LEU A 456 -1.34 -19.19 -24.10
N GLN A 457 -0.16 -19.74 -23.94
CA GLN A 457 0.09 -21.12 -23.57
C GLN A 457 0.07 -21.32 -22.05
N PRO A 458 0.02 -22.57 -21.53
CA PRO A 458 0.15 -22.82 -20.10
C PRO A 458 1.35 -22.12 -19.50
N LEU A 459 1.18 -21.57 -18.31
CA LEU A 459 2.26 -20.89 -17.60
C LEU A 459 3.39 -21.86 -17.24
N GLU A 460 4.59 -21.30 -17.08
CA GLU A 460 5.79 -22.01 -16.66
C GLU A 460 6.22 -21.54 -15.28
N ILE A 461 6.59 -22.47 -14.39
CA ILE A 461 7.15 -22.14 -13.08
C ILE A 461 8.64 -22.46 -13.05
N ARG A 462 9.43 -21.45 -12.68
CA ARG A 462 10.83 -21.62 -12.28
C ARG A 462 10.90 -21.47 -10.76
N VAL A 463 11.39 -22.50 -10.09
CA VAL A 463 11.60 -22.47 -8.64
C VAL A 463 12.84 -21.64 -8.34
N ALA A 464 12.68 -20.59 -7.53
CA ALA A 464 13.78 -19.79 -7.02
C ALA A 464 14.42 -20.49 -5.81
N ARG A 465 15.75 -20.42 -5.71
CA ARG A 465 16.49 -20.86 -4.55
C ARG A 465 16.10 -20.03 -3.32
N GLU A 466 16.12 -20.64 -2.15
CA GLU A 466 15.84 -19.92 -0.90
C GLU A 466 16.75 -18.69 -0.73
N GLY A 467 16.14 -17.56 -0.40
CA GLY A 467 16.81 -16.27 -0.21
C GLY A 467 17.11 -15.49 -1.49
N THR A 468 16.70 -15.96 -2.68
CA THR A 468 16.93 -15.27 -3.96
C THR A 468 16.37 -13.84 -3.96
N PHE A 469 15.13 -13.66 -3.54
CA PHE A 469 14.48 -12.34 -3.48
C PHE A 469 15.10 -11.45 -2.40
N TYR A 470 15.47 -12.01 -1.26
CA TYR A 470 16.15 -11.29 -0.19
C TYR A 470 17.53 -10.79 -0.66
N GLU A 471 18.32 -11.64 -1.32
CA GLU A 471 19.63 -11.28 -1.85
C GLU A 471 19.52 -10.18 -2.91
N TRP A 472 18.51 -10.23 -3.77
CA TRP A 472 18.26 -9.16 -4.73
C TRP A 472 17.98 -7.82 -4.04
N LEU A 473 17.10 -7.81 -3.01
CA LEU A 473 16.83 -6.60 -2.21
C LEU A 473 18.09 -6.08 -1.53
N ARG A 474 18.94 -7.00 -1.01
CA ARG A 474 20.22 -6.65 -0.38
C ARG A 474 21.17 -5.98 -1.36
N ARG A 475 21.37 -6.56 -2.54
CA ARG A 475 22.25 -6.01 -3.59
C ARG A 475 21.78 -4.64 -4.09
N LYS A 476 20.49 -4.40 -4.09
CA LYS A 476 19.89 -3.11 -4.47
C LYS A 476 19.86 -2.09 -3.32
N GLY A 477 20.35 -2.43 -2.12
CA GLY A 477 20.28 -1.55 -0.94
C GLY A 477 18.86 -1.27 -0.47
N LYS A 478 17.94 -2.21 -0.68
CA LYS A 478 16.50 -2.07 -0.47
C LYS A 478 15.96 -2.91 0.70
N LEU A 479 16.80 -3.38 1.60
CA LEU A 479 16.37 -4.09 2.81
C LEU A 479 15.77 -3.13 3.84
N GLY A 480 14.69 -3.54 4.48
CA GLY A 480 14.13 -2.86 5.66
C GLY A 480 13.35 -1.59 5.41
N GLY A 481 13.14 -1.18 4.16
CA GLY A 481 12.30 -0.06 3.76
C GLY A 481 10.96 -0.51 3.16
N GLN A 482 10.19 0.44 2.60
CA GLN A 482 8.94 0.14 1.86
C GLN A 482 9.20 -0.47 0.47
N HIS A 483 10.31 -1.17 0.29
CA HIS A 483 10.67 -1.76 -0.99
C HIS A 483 9.88 -3.05 -1.22
N LYS A 484 9.20 -3.11 -2.36
CA LYS A 484 8.33 -4.22 -2.74
C LYS A 484 8.95 -4.96 -3.92
N ILE A 485 8.82 -6.27 -3.91
CA ILE A 485 9.08 -7.11 -5.06
C ILE A 485 8.01 -6.83 -6.13
N PRO A 486 8.35 -6.47 -7.38
CA PRO A 486 7.38 -6.40 -8.47
C PRO A 486 6.76 -7.77 -8.71
N ARG A 487 5.47 -7.93 -8.41
CA ARG A 487 4.74 -9.20 -8.56
C ARG A 487 4.55 -9.58 -10.02
N LEU A 488 4.23 -8.60 -10.86
CA LEU A 488 4.00 -8.76 -12.29
C LEU A 488 4.73 -7.67 -13.06
N SER A 489 5.24 -7.98 -14.23
CA SER A 489 5.88 -7.01 -15.13
C SER A 489 5.60 -7.37 -16.59
N ASN A 490 5.34 -6.37 -17.44
CA ASN A 490 5.25 -6.56 -18.89
C ASN A 490 6.62 -6.76 -19.55
N ASP A 491 7.72 -6.41 -18.85
CA ASP A 491 9.09 -6.66 -19.30
C ASP A 491 9.75 -7.75 -18.46
N ARG A 492 10.89 -8.25 -18.95
CA ARG A 492 11.60 -9.37 -18.34
C ARG A 492 12.81 -8.96 -17.49
N THR A 493 13.12 -7.68 -17.41
CA THR A 493 14.35 -7.19 -16.75
C THR A 493 14.48 -7.73 -15.34
N PHE A 494 13.39 -7.65 -14.56
CA PHE A 494 13.39 -8.04 -13.16
C PHE A 494 13.52 -9.57 -12.97
N ILE A 495 12.75 -10.37 -13.71
CA ILE A 495 12.80 -11.83 -13.59
C ILE A 495 14.15 -12.38 -14.07
N GLU A 496 14.81 -11.73 -15.02
CA GLU A 496 16.14 -12.09 -15.49
C GLU A 496 17.24 -11.73 -14.50
N GLU A 497 17.14 -10.58 -13.82
CA GLU A 497 18.04 -10.23 -12.71
C GLU A 497 17.98 -11.27 -11.58
N LEU A 498 16.77 -11.65 -11.18
CA LEU A 498 16.55 -12.72 -10.18
C LEU A 498 17.11 -14.06 -10.67
N GLY A 499 16.91 -14.38 -11.95
CA GLY A 499 17.44 -15.59 -12.56
C GLY A 499 18.97 -15.72 -12.40
N LYS A 500 19.71 -14.64 -12.65
CA LYS A 500 21.17 -14.59 -12.46
C LYS A 500 21.59 -14.84 -11.01
N ILE A 501 20.80 -14.39 -10.04
CA ILE A 501 21.06 -14.63 -8.61
C ILE A 501 20.71 -16.08 -8.24
N CYS A 502 19.64 -16.61 -8.81
CA CYS A 502 19.20 -17.98 -8.56
C CYS A 502 20.21 -19.01 -9.08
N ASP A 503 20.88 -18.70 -10.20
CA ASP A 503 21.86 -19.59 -10.86
C ASP A 503 23.29 -19.45 -10.29
N SER A 504 23.57 -18.41 -9.50
CA SER A 504 24.86 -18.17 -8.84
C SER A 504 24.93 -18.82 -7.46
#